data_4a9498726cf250b5c0d75defee588001
#
_entry.id   4a9498726cf250b5c0d75defee588001
#
_cell.length_a   1.000
_cell.length_b   1.000
_cell.length_c   1.000
_cell.angle_alpha   90.00
_cell.angle_beta   90.00
_cell.angle_gamma   90.00
#
_symmetry.space_group_name_H-M   'P 1'
#
loop_
_entity.id
_entity.type
_entity.pdbx_description
1 polymer ?
#
loop_
_entity_poly.entity_id
_entity_poly.type
_entity_poly.pdbx_seq_one_letter_code
_entity_poly.pdbx_strand_id
1 'polypeptide(L)'
;MKNISIAKNIVTLRKSKGITQEQLAEELSISSQAVSKWETGTCQPDTLTLPLIAEYFNVSIDYLYYGKEMTYDDIYEKGFEKIRNGPEQMSKEAYEDTLKIFGHAHHGISRGNIKSSDTSINNEPAHISNENGVSLLSGKGYGAILTRAFFENITADTAEFASKFLSTLADKNNLLVCMAIISMSDISFGELQEKLNMNENKQRSVLDSLIAAKVVIEKESKHKYLGSTYEINSMYHSCLCILIATIEMLKYGLTDGISCCMGFGDYPIQFDK
;
A
#
# COMPACT_ATOMS: atom_id res chain seq x y z
N MET A 1 15.38 -19.87 21.40
CA MET A 1 14.05 -20.19 21.95
C MET A 1 13.53 -18.96 22.66
N LYS A 2 12.32 -18.47 22.32
CA LYS A 2 11.68 -17.37 23.06
C LYS A 2 11.37 -17.88 24.47
N ASN A 3 11.71 -17.12 25.49
CA ASN A 3 11.53 -17.52 26.89
C ASN A 3 10.05 -17.34 27.25
N ILE A 4 9.30 -18.42 27.35
CA ILE A 4 7.89 -18.41 27.76
C ILE A 4 7.84 -18.26 29.28
N SER A 5 7.13 -17.24 29.77
CA SER A 5 7.05 -16.97 31.22
C SER A 5 5.67 -16.46 31.63
N ILE A 6 4.62 -17.25 31.39
CA ILE A 6 3.23 -16.91 31.74
C ILE A 6 3.11 -16.47 33.21
N ALA A 7 3.69 -17.24 34.13
CA ALA A 7 3.66 -16.95 35.56
C ALA A 7 4.16 -15.52 35.86
N LYS A 8 5.34 -15.18 35.37
CA LYS A 8 5.94 -13.84 35.56
C LYS A 8 5.10 -12.74 34.96
N ASN A 9 4.52 -12.98 33.79
CA ASN A 9 3.72 -11.99 33.07
C ASN A 9 2.40 -11.72 33.78
N ILE A 10 1.72 -12.75 34.30
CA ILE A 10 0.52 -12.58 35.13
C ILE A 10 0.82 -11.77 36.39
N VAL A 11 1.92 -12.10 37.11
CA VAL A 11 2.35 -11.33 38.27
C VAL A 11 2.58 -9.86 37.93
N THR A 12 3.26 -9.60 36.82
CA THR A 12 3.56 -8.24 36.37
C THR A 12 2.28 -7.45 36.08
N LEU A 13 1.36 -8.04 35.31
CA LEU A 13 0.06 -7.44 34.96
C LEU A 13 -0.80 -7.16 36.22
N ARG A 14 -0.92 -8.14 37.12
CA ARG A 14 -1.68 -7.96 38.34
C ARG A 14 -1.11 -6.84 39.22
N LYS A 15 0.21 -6.83 39.40
CA LYS A 15 0.88 -5.78 40.20
C LYS A 15 0.77 -4.41 39.55
N SER A 16 0.83 -4.30 38.24
CA SER A 16 0.66 -3.02 37.54
C SER A 16 -0.76 -2.46 37.70
N LYS A 17 -1.76 -3.35 37.84
CA LYS A 17 -3.15 -2.97 38.15
C LYS A 17 -3.38 -2.70 39.63
N GLY A 18 -2.40 -2.99 40.52
CA GLY A 18 -2.49 -2.76 41.96
C GLY A 18 -3.48 -3.69 42.69
N ILE A 19 -3.82 -4.85 42.13
CA ILE A 19 -4.80 -5.78 42.67
C ILE A 19 -4.15 -6.98 43.36
N THR A 20 -4.88 -7.59 44.32
CA THR A 20 -4.42 -8.81 45.00
C THR A 20 -4.72 -10.07 44.18
N GLN A 21 -4.17 -11.23 44.59
CA GLN A 21 -4.49 -12.53 43.98
C GLN A 21 -5.98 -12.89 44.15
N GLU A 22 -6.55 -12.52 45.31
CA GLU A 22 -7.98 -12.73 45.64
C GLU A 22 -8.86 -11.91 44.70
N GLN A 23 -8.54 -10.63 44.48
CA GLN A 23 -9.28 -9.76 43.59
C GLN A 23 -9.22 -10.26 42.13
N LEU A 24 -8.04 -10.70 41.67
CA LEU A 24 -7.91 -11.25 40.32
C LEU A 24 -8.75 -12.56 40.21
N ALA A 25 -8.76 -13.39 41.25
CA ALA A 25 -9.51 -14.63 41.27
C ALA A 25 -11.05 -14.37 41.22
N GLU A 26 -11.52 -13.34 41.96
CA GLU A 26 -12.91 -12.93 41.94
C GLU A 26 -13.34 -12.46 40.56
N GLU A 27 -12.58 -11.60 39.94
CA GLU A 27 -12.85 -11.07 38.57
C GLU A 27 -12.89 -12.16 37.50
N LEU A 28 -12.02 -13.16 37.63
CA LEU A 28 -11.99 -14.30 36.69
C LEU A 28 -12.94 -15.45 37.10
N SER A 29 -13.69 -15.30 38.20
CA SER A 29 -14.59 -16.34 38.76
C SER A 29 -13.89 -17.67 39.02
N ILE A 30 -12.69 -17.64 39.59
CA ILE A 30 -11.85 -18.79 39.93
C ILE A 30 -11.39 -18.74 41.39
N SER A 31 -10.66 -19.74 41.86
CA SER A 31 -10.12 -19.73 43.22
C SER A 31 -8.81 -18.93 43.29
N SER A 32 -8.57 -18.22 44.41
CA SER A 32 -7.31 -17.54 44.68
C SER A 32 -6.12 -18.52 44.71
N GLN A 33 -6.35 -19.77 45.08
CA GLN A 33 -5.35 -20.84 45.01
C GLN A 33 -4.92 -21.13 43.57
N ALA A 34 -5.81 -21.02 42.57
CA ALA A 34 -5.48 -21.20 41.17
C ALA A 34 -4.55 -20.09 40.72
N VAL A 35 -4.88 -18.83 41.01
CA VAL A 35 -4.04 -17.67 40.71
C VAL A 35 -2.65 -17.81 41.35
N SER A 36 -2.60 -18.18 42.63
CA SER A 36 -1.35 -18.43 43.35
C SER A 36 -0.48 -19.50 42.68
N LYS A 37 -1.09 -20.61 42.24
CA LYS A 37 -0.37 -21.68 41.52
C LYS A 37 0.15 -21.23 40.16
N TRP A 38 -0.60 -20.38 39.46
CA TRP A 38 -0.14 -19.79 38.16
C TRP A 38 1.05 -18.88 38.41
N GLU A 39 1.00 -17.99 39.38
CA GLU A 39 2.04 -17.02 39.68
C GLU A 39 3.34 -17.67 40.21
N THR A 40 3.21 -18.80 40.92
CA THR A 40 4.37 -19.59 41.36
C THR A 40 4.90 -20.51 40.27
N GLY A 41 4.19 -20.64 39.14
CA GLY A 41 4.57 -21.55 38.06
C GLY A 41 4.33 -23.03 38.36
N THR A 42 3.61 -23.32 39.45
CA THR A 42 3.25 -24.71 39.85
C THR A 42 2.26 -25.34 38.86
N CYS A 43 1.37 -24.57 38.29
CA CYS A 43 0.56 -24.94 37.14
C CYS A 43 0.37 -23.74 36.21
N GLN A 44 -0.12 -24.01 35.01
CA GLN A 44 -0.46 -22.95 34.04
C GLN A 44 -1.98 -22.79 33.99
N PRO A 45 -2.51 -21.60 33.62
CA PRO A 45 -3.90 -21.47 33.26
C PRO A 45 -4.25 -22.44 32.12
N ASP A 46 -5.47 -22.98 32.17
CA ASP A 46 -5.95 -23.77 31.04
C ASP A 46 -6.22 -22.89 29.80
N THR A 47 -6.37 -23.54 28.67
CA THR A 47 -6.52 -22.83 27.38
C THR A 47 -7.78 -22.00 27.26
N LEU A 48 -8.82 -22.29 28.03
CA LEU A 48 -10.08 -21.51 28.03
C LEU A 48 -9.99 -20.32 28.99
N THR A 49 -9.12 -20.36 29.97
CA THR A 49 -8.90 -19.26 30.92
C THR A 49 -7.94 -18.21 30.35
N LEU A 50 -7.01 -18.58 29.47
CA LEU A 50 -6.05 -17.63 28.88
C LEU A 50 -6.72 -16.44 28.18
N PRO A 51 -7.76 -16.59 27.34
CA PRO A 51 -8.47 -15.46 26.75
C PRO A 51 -9.10 -14.53 27.79
N LEU A 52 -9.66 -15.07 28.88
CA LEU A 52 -10.29 -14.27 29.93
C LEU A 52 -9.25 -13.43 30.69
N ILE A 53 -8.08 -14.00 30.95
CA ILE A 53 -6.95 -13.25 31.55
C ILE A 53 -6.50 -12.13 30.61
N ALA A 54 -6.35 -12.43 29.33
CA ALA A 54 -5.92 -11.46 28.32
C ALA A 54 -6.91 -10.29 28.18
N GLU A 55 -8.21 -10.60 28.12
CA GLU A 55 -9.30 -9.62 28.08
C GLU A 55 -9.33 -8.74 29.34
N TYR A 56 -9.26 -9.35 30.52
CA TYR A 56 -9.27 -8.63 31.81
C TYR A 56 -8.12 -7.62 31.91
N PHE A 57 -6.95 -8.00 31.45
CA PHE A 57 -5.78 -7.11 31.45
C PHE A 57 -5.68 -6.22 30.22
N ASN A 58 -6.57 -6.37 29.23
CA ASN A 58 -6.52 -5.68 27.94
C ASN A 58 -5.18 -5.86 27.22
N VAL A 59 -4.70 -7.09 27.14
CA VAL A 59 -3.46 -7.49 26.47
C VAL A 59 -3.74 -8.65 25.51
N SER A 60 -2.81 -8.91 24.59
CA SER A 60 -2.88 -10.09 23.74
C SER A 60 -2.56 -11.38 24.53
N ILE A 61 -3.04 -12.53 24.03
CA ILE A 61 -2.61 -13.83 24.56
C ILE A 61 -1.09 -14.00 24.40
N ASP A 62 -0.52 -13.50 23.30
CA ASP A 62 0.93 -13.50 23.07
C ASP A 62 1.68 -12.74 24.16
N TYR A 63 1.11 -11.66 24.70
CA TYR A 63 1.67 -10.98 25.84
C TYR A 63 1.79 -11.88 27.08
N LEU A 64 0.76 -12.70 27.35
CA LEU A 64 0.80 -13.63 28.48
C LEU A 64 1.96 -14.62 28.34
N TYR A 65 2.31 -15.02 27.13
CA TYR A 65 3.43 -15.94 26.87
C TYR A 65 4.79 -15.25 26.85
N TYR A 66 4.91 -14.10 26.21
CA TYR A 66 6.20 -13.48 25.87
C TYR A 66 6.50 -12.21 26.65
N GLY A 67 5.55 -11.63 27.37
CA GLY A 67 5.72 -10.41 28.17
C GLY A 67 5.86 -9.14 27.35
N LYS A 68 5.48 -9.18 26.08
CA LYS A 68 5.49 -8.02 25.20
C LYS A 68 4.34 -8.09 24.21
N GLU A 69 3.76 -6.94 23.90
CA GLU A 69 2.86 -6.81 22.77
C GLU A 69 3.62 -6.94 21.45
N MET A 70 2.89 -7.30 20.41
CA MET A 70 3.42 -7.18 19.06
C MET A 70 3.70 -5.71 18.75
N THR A 71 4.94 -5.41 18.45
CA THR A 71 5.34 -4.08 17.98
C THR A 71 5.00 -3.91 16.49
N TYR A 72 5.04 -2.68 16.00
CA TYR A 72 4.95 -2.43 14.56
C TYR A 72 6.03 -3.19 13.77
N ASP A 73 7.24 -3.30 14.33
CA ASP A 73 8.32 -4.06 13.70
C ASP A 73 8.00 -5.57 13.64
N ASP A 74 7.44 -6.15 14.72
CA ASP A 74 7.02 -7.55 14.70
C ASP A 74 5.89 -7.80 13.65
N ILE A 75 4.97 -6.85 13.47
CA ILE A 75 3.90 -6.91 12.45
C ILE A 75 4.51 -6.79 11.06
N TYR A 76 5.43 -5.85 10.87
CA TYR A 76 6.14 -5.62 9.61
C TYR A 76 6.93 -6.86 9.19
N GLU A 77 7.72 -7.44 10.10
CA GLU A 77 8.52 -8.64 9.84
C GLU A 77 7.62 -9.84 9.47
N LYS A 78 6.53 -10.08 10.21
CA LYS A 78 5.57 -11.14 9.89
C LYS A 78 4.87 -10.91 8.55
N GLY A 79 4.51 -9.66 8.25
CA GLY A 79 3.92 -9.29 6.96
C GLY A 79 4.92 -9.53 5.83
N PHE A 80 6.17 -9.14 6.01
CA PHE A 80 7.24 -9.33 5.05
C PHE A 80 7.57 -10.82 4.82
N GLU A 81 7.63 -11.63 5.88
CA GLU A 81 7.78 -13.08 5.78
C GLU A 81 6.62 -13.71 5.00
N LYS A 82 5.39 -13.26 5.24
CA LYS A 82 4.22 -13.75 4.51
C LYS A 82 4.30 -13.41 3.03
N ILE A 83 4.75 -12.21 2.66
CA ILE A 83 4.97 -11.82 1.26
C ILE A 83 6.09 -12.64 0.64
N ARG A 84 7.21 -12.81 1.33
CA ARG A 84 8.37 -13.57 0.86
C ARG A 84 8.05 -15.05 0.61
N ASN A 85 7.25 -15.66 1.48
CA ASN A 85 6.89 -17.08 1.44
C ASN A 85 5.49 -17.30 0.84
N GLY A 86 4.88 -16.24 0.30
CA GLY A 86 3.55 -16.22 -0.27
C GLY A 86 3.51 -16.68 -1.72
N PRO A 87 2.54 -16.18 -2.49
CA PRO A 87 2.37 -16.50 -3.90
C PRO A 87 3.62 -16.22 -4.72
N GLU A 88 3.73 -16.86 -5.87
CA GLU A 88 4.81 -16.66 -6.83
C GLU A 88 5.05 -15.16 -7.10
N GLN A 89 6.33 -14.76 -7.13
CA GLN A 89 6.71 -13.38 -7.36
C GLN A 89 6.07 -12.84 -8.65
N MET A 90 5.57 -11.60 -8.56
CA MET A 90 4.86 -10.92 -9.67
C MET A 90 3.54 -11.59 -10.10
N SER A 91 3.00 -12.54 -9.33
CA SER A 91 1.68 -13.10 -9.58
C SER A 91 0.58 -12.07 -9.24
N LYS A 92 -0.61 -12.28 -9.80
CA LYS A 92 -1.79 -11.44 -9.49
C LYS A 92 -2.07 -11.41 -7.98
N GLU A 93 -1.99 -12.57 -7.33
CA GLU A 93 -2.22 -12.73 -5.89
C GLU A 93 -1.20 -11.94 -5.06
N ALA A 94 0.07 -11.91 -5.48
CA ALA A 94 1.12 -11.12 -4.82
C ALA A 94 0.81 -9.61 -4.87
N TYR A 95 0.33 -9.11 -6.01
CA TYR A 95 -0.09 -7.71 -6.13
C TYR A 95 -1.34 -7.41 -5.28
N GLU A 96 -2.35 -8.29 -5.27
CA GLU A 96 -3.55 -8.12 -4.46
C GLU A 96 -3.24 -8.13 -2.96
N ASP A 97 -2.36 -9.00 -2.48
CA ASP A 97 -1.94 -9.04 -1.07
C ASP A 97 -1.12 -7.80 -0.70
N THR A 98 -0.25 -7.32 -1.59
CA THR A 98 0.49 -6.07 -1.40
C THR A 98 -0.46 -4.88 -1.29
N LEU A 99 -1.50 -4.80 -2.13
CA LEU A 99 -2.49 -3.74 -2.08
C LEU A 99 -3.29 -3.76 -0.77
N LYS A 100 -3.63 -4.94 -0.25
CA LYS A 100 -4.30 -5.06 1.07
C LYS A 100 -3.42 -4.51 2.20
N ILE A 101 -2.12 -4.86 2.21
CA ILE A 101 -1.17 -4.34 3.20
C ILE A 101 -1.05 -2.82 3.09
N PHE A 102 -0.97 -2.31 1.86
CA PHE A 102 -0.96 -0.88 1.59
C PHE A 102 -2.25 -0.20 2.08
N GLY A 103 -3.41 -0.84 1.89
CA GLY A 103 -4.69 -0.38 2.41
C GLY A 103 -4.68 -0.22 3.93
N HIS A 104 -4.16 -1.21 4.66
CA HIS A 104 -4.02 -1.11 6.11
C HIS A 104 -3.09 0.02 6.55
N ALA A 105 -1.98 0.24 5.84
CA ALA A 105 -1.07 1.36 6.10
C ALA A 105 -1.75 2.71 5.85
N HIS A 106 -2.51 2.85 4.76
CA HIS A 106 -3.30 4.04 4.44
C HIS A 106 -4.32 4.34 5.54
N HIS A 107 -5.06 3.32 6.00
CA HIS A 107 -6.01 3.47 7.10
C HIS A 107 -5.32 3.87 8.42
N GLY A 108 -4.11 3.36 8.68
CA GLY A 108 -3.31 3.76 9.83
C GLY A 108 -2.92 5.25 9.83
N ILE A 109 -2.71 5.84 8.65
CA ILE A 109 -2.42 7.27 8.50
C ILE A 109 -3.65 8.13 8.85
N SER A 110 -4.86 7.69 8.49
CA SER A 110 -6.10 8.44 8.67
C SER A 110 -6.62 8.51 10.11
N ARG A 111 -6.00 7.80 11.05
CA ARG A 111 -6.30 7.72 12.49
C ARG A 111 -7.74 8.06 12.90
N GLY A 112 -8.55 7.06 13.12
CA GLY A 112 -9.78 7.18 13.92
C GLY A 112 -11.07 7.41 13.15
N ASN A 113 -11.05 7.60 11.84
CA ASN A 113 -12.27 7.76 11.05
C ASN A 113 -12.82 6.45 10.46
N ILE A 114 -12.12 5.33 10.66
CA ILE A 114 -12.52 4.03 10.12
C ILE A 114 -12.86 3.10 11.27
N LYS A 115 -14.13 2.70 11.35
CA LYS A 115 -14.54 1.63 12.24
C LYS A 115 -13.85 0.34 11.82
N SER A 116 -13.35 -0.43 12.77
CA SER A 116 -12.61 -1.68 12.59
C SER A 116 -13.31 -2.77 11.75
N SER A 117 -14.56 -2.56 11.35
CA SER A 117 -15.33 -3.44 10.47
C SER A 117 -15.19 -3.15 8.98
N ASP A 118 -14.60 -2.00 8.59
CA ASP A 118 -14.45 -1.60 7.19
C ASP A 118 -13.07 -1.99 6.65
N THR A 119 -12.81 -3.30 6.59
CA THR A 119 -11.61 -3.84 5.93
C THR A 119 -11.78 -3.97 4.41
N SER A 120 -12.97 -3.66 3.88
CA SER A 120 -13.17 -3.59 2.44
C SER A 120 -12.54 -2.29 1.93
N ILE A 121 -11.51 -2.41 1.10
CA ILE A 121 -11.08 -1.33 0.23
C ILE A 121 -12.26 -1.10 -0.72
N ASN A 122 -13.15 -0.18 -0.36
CA ASN A 122 -14.26 0.19 -1.20
C ASN A 122 -13.71 0.70 -2.52
N ASN A 123 -14.47 0.54 -3.61
CA ASN A 123 -14.08 1.01 -4.95
C ASN A 123 -13.87 2.53 -5.03
N GLU A 124 -14.14 3.25 -3.95
CA GLU A 124 -13.99 4.69 -3.86
C GLU A 124 -12.52 5.06 -3.60
N PRO A 125 -11.97 6.01 -4.35
CA PRO A 125 -10.63 6.51 -4.09
C PRO A 125 -10.58 7.26 -2.77
N ALA A 126 -9.59 6.98 -1.94
CA ALA A 126 -9.33 7.69 -0.71
C ALA A 126 -8.06 8.55 -0.86
N HIS A 127 -8.13 9.79 -0.38
CA HIS A 127 -7.05 10.76 -0.42
C HIS A 127 -6.85 11.37 0.96
N ILE A 128 -5.62 11.38 1.42
CA ILE A 128 -5.19 12.07 2.64
C ILE A 128 -4.04 12.99 2.28
N SER A 129 -4.13 14.26 2.67
CA SER A 129 -3.05 15.23 2.48
C SER A 129 -2.91 16.08 3.74
N ASN A 130 -1.69 16.25 4.23
CA ASN A 130 -1.33 17.12 5.34
C ASN A 130 0.15 17.53 5.27
N GLU A 131 0.65 18.24 6.28
CA GLU A 131 2.04 18.69 6.37
C GLU A 131 3.10 17.58 6.31
N ASN A 132 2.73 16.32 6.51
CA ASN A 132 3.63 15.16 6.51
C ASN A 132 3.68 14.42 5.18
N GLY A 133 2.73 14.70 4.27
CA GLY A 133 2.71 14.08 2.96
C GLY A 133 1.31 13.85 2.38
N VAL A 134 1.28 13.06 1.32
CA VAL A 134 0.08 12.68 0.57
C VAL A 134 -0.02 11.16 0.53
N SER A 135 -1.21 10.62 0.77
CA SER A 135 -1.53 9.21 0.56
C SER A 135 -2.77 9.09 -0.33
N LEU A 136 -2.64 8.29 -1.37
CA LEU A 136 -3.69 7.99 -2.34
C LEU A 136 -3.94 6.49 -2.35
N LEU A 137 -5.20 6.07 -2.34
CA LEU A 137 -5.57 4.66 -2.44
C LEU A 137 -6.88 4.51 -3.21
N SER A 138 -6.97 3.50 -4.06
CA SER A 138 -8.20 3.09 -4.72
C SER A 138 -8.34 1.58 -4.72
N GLY A 139 -9.54 1.09 -4.42
CA GLY A 139 -9.92 -0.32 -4.55
C GLY A 139 -9.81 -0.87 -5.96
N LYS A 140 -9.63 -0.02 -6.98
CA LYS A 140 -9.37 -0.41 -8.37
C LYS A 140 -7.92 -0.89 -8.61
N GLY A 141 -7.10 -0.98 -7.58
CA GLY A 141 -5.78 -1.61 -7.65
C GLY A 141 -4.62 -0.63 -7.80
N TYR A 142 -4.75 0.61 -7.33
CA TYR A 142 -3.62 1.54 -7.30
C TYR A 142 -3.55 2.30 -5.97
N GLY A 143 -2.33 2.72 -5.61
CA GLY A 143 -2.08 3.55 -4.44
C GLY A 143 -0.68 4.15 -4.48
N ALA A 144 -0.50 5.25 -3.74
CA ALA A 144 0.78 5.91 -3.56
C ALA A 144 0.85 6.61 -2.20
N ILE A 145 2.04 6.61 -1.59
CA ILE A 145 2.37 7.43 -0.42
C ILE A 145 3.59 8.26 -0.78
N LEU A 146 3.43 9.58 -0.67
CA LEU A 146 4.50 10.57 -0.86
C LEU A 146 4.70 11.27 0.47
N THR A 147 5.85 11.04 1.11
CA THR A 147 6.17 11.67 2.39
C THR A 147 6.68 13.10 2.18
N ARG A 148 6.70 13.90 3.25
CA ARG A 148 7.30 15.24 3.22
C ARG A 148 8.73 15.24 2.67
N ALA A 149 9.55 14.25 3.04
CA ALA A 149 10.91 14.10 2.55
C ALA A 149 11.03 13.97 1.02
N PHE A 150 9.99 13.40 0.35
CA PHE A 150 9.94 13.37 -1.11
C PHE A 150 9.84 14.80 -1.66
N PHE A 151 8.96 15.64 -1.11
CA PHE A 151 8.75 17.00 -1.60
C PHE A 151 9.95 17.91 -1.32
N GLU A 152 10.67 17.70 -0.22
CA GLU A 152 11.89 18.46 0.13
C GLU A 152 13.03 18.26 -0.87
N ASN A 153 12.98 17.19 -1.68
CA ASN A 153 13.98 16.88 -2.69
C ASN A 153 13.56 17.27 -4.13
N ILE A 154 12.37 17.89 -4.31
CA ILE A 154 11.95 18.38 -5.62
C ILE A 154 12.64 19.71 -5.90
N THR A 155 13.25 19.82 -7.10
CA THR A 155 13.98 21.00 -7.57
C THR A 155 13.32 21.63 -8.81
N ALA A 156 13.77 22.80 -9.22
CA ALA A 156 13.29 23.46 -10.43
C ALA A 156 13.50 22.63 -11.72
N ASP A 157 14.56 21.83 -11.79
CA ASP A 157 14.82 20.92 -12.92
C ASP A 157 13.68 19.92 -13.14
N THR A 158 12.98 19.55 -12.05
CA THR A 158 11.79 18.68 -12.14
C THR A 158 10.70 19.35 -12.98
N ALA A 159 10.51 20.66 -12.88
CA ALA A 159 9.51 21.40 -13.63
C ALA A 159 9.85 21.45 -15.14
N GLU A 160 11.11 21.62 -15.49
CA GLU A 160 11.56 21.61 -16.89
C GLU A 160 11.36 20.22 -17.51
N PHE A 161 11.82 19.17 -16.82
CA PHE A 161 11.61 17.79 -17.26
C PHE A 161 10.12 17.45 -17.41
N ALA A 162 9.31 17.80 -16.40
CA ALA A 162 7.89 17.55 -16.42
C ALA A 162 7.18 18.30 -17.56
N SER A 163 7.54 19.56 -17.80
CA SER A 163 6.99 20.37 -18.90
C SER A 163 7.25 19.72 -20.26
N LYS A 164 8.47 19.26 -20.51
CA LYS A 164 8.83 18.58 -21.74
C LYS A 164 8.09 17.25 -21.91
N PHE A 165 8.02 16.44 -20.87
CA PHE A 165 7.32 15.16 -20.86
C PHE A 165 5.83 15.35 -21.07
N LEU A 166 5.19 16.23 -20.29
CA LEU A 166 3.76 16.51 -20.39
C LEU A 166 3.36 17.12 -21.72
N SER A 167 4.21 17.99 -22.33
CA SER A 167 3.95 18.54 -23.65
C SER A 167 3.89 17.46 -24.75
N THR A 168 4.71 16.41 -24.63
CA THR A 168 4.63 15.24 -25.53
C THR A 168 3.33 14.48 -25.36
N LEU A 169 2.81 14.37 -24.14
CA LEU A 169 1.58 13.65 -23.84
C LEU A 169 0.31 14.50 -23.99
N ALA A 170 0.44 15.81 -24.19
CA ALA A 170 -0.71 16.73 -24.34
C ALA A 170 -1.56 16.43 -25.57
N ASP A 171 -1.00 15.84 -26.62
CA ASP A 171 -1.79 15.33 -27.74
C ASP A 171 -2.53 14.05 -27.33
N LYS A 172 -3.86 14.07 -27.51
CA LYS A 172 -4.73 12.94 -27.18
C LYS A 172 -4.29 11.64 -27.86
N ASN A 173 -3.77 11.70 -29.08
CA ASN A 173 -3.38 10.49 -29.82
C ASN A 173 -2.07 9.92 -29.27
N ASN A 174 -1.14 10.77 -28.85
CA ASN A 174 0.08 10.32 -28.16
C ASN A 174 -0.28 9.58 -26.88
N LEU A 175 -1.20 10.12 -26.08
CA LEU A 175 -1.66 9.46 -24.85
C LEU A 175 -2.38 8.15 -25.15
N LEU A 176 -3.26 8.10 -26.14
CA LEU A 176 -3.99 6.88 -26.54
C LEU A 176 -3.04 5.78 -27.00
N VAL A 177 -2.00 6.12 -27.77
CA VAL A 177 -0.97 5.17 -28.21
C VAL A 177 -0.19 4.65 -27.00
N CYS A 178 0.26 5.53 -26.10
CA CYS A 178 0.93 5.09 -24.88
C CYS A 178 0.05 4.14 -24.03
N MET A 179 -1.23 4.47 -23.84
CA MET A 179 -2.16 3.60 -23.10
C MET A 179 -2.35 2.24 -23.77
N ALA A 180 -2.44 2.20 -25.11
CA ALA A 180 -2.55 0.95 -25.84
C ALA A 180 -1.28 0.09 -25.69
N ILE A 181 -0.10 0.69 -25.77
CA ILE A 181 1.17 -0.01 -25.60
C ILE A 181 1.32 -0.54 -24.16
N ILE A 182 0.93 0.25 -23.13
CA ILE A 182 0.96 -0.20 -21.72
C ILE A 182 0.06 -1.42 -21.51
N SER A 183 -1.10 -1.45 -22.17
CA SER A 183 -2.08 -2.53 -21.99
C SER A 183 -1.68 -3.86 -22.67
N MET A 184 -0.68 -3.84 -23.53
CA MET A 184 -0.18 -4.99 -24.29
C MET A 184 1.34 -4.87 -24.38
N SER A 185 2.07 -5.76 -23.77
CA SER A 185 3.52 -5.81 -23.98
C SER A 185 3.84 -6.20 -25.42
N ASP A 186 4.84 -5.57 -26.06
CA ASP A 186 5.33 -5.88 -27.41
C ASP A 186 4.25 -5.80 -28.51
N ILE A 187 3.53 -4.71 -28.59
CA ILE A 187 2.48 -4.49 -29.60
C ILE A 187 3.07 -4.15 -30.98
N SER A 188 2.61 -4.81 -32.03
CA SER A 188 2.97 -4.51 -33.43
C SER A 188 2.20 -3.32 -33.98
N PHE A 189 2.67 -2.78 -35.12
CA PHE A 189 1.97 -1.66 -35.80
C PHE A 189 0.54 -2.02 -36.18
N GLY A 190 0.30 -3.23 -36.69
CA GLY A 190 -1.01 -3.70 -37.10
C GLY A 190 -1.99 -3.87 -35.91
N GLU A 191 -1.53 -4.49 -34.82
CA GLU A 191 -2.33 -4.65 -33.62
C GLU A 191 -2.69 -3.30 -32.98
N LEU A 192 -1.77 -2.35 -33.00
CA LEU A 192 -2.01 -0.99 -32.51
C LEU A 192 -3.07 -0.28 -33.39
N GLN A 193 -2.98 -0.45 -34.73
CA GLN A 193 -3.94 0.10 -35.68
C GLN A 193 -5.34 -0.47 -35.45
N GLU A 194 -5.46 -1.76 -35.29
CA GLU A 194 -6.73 -2.44 -35.01
C GLU A 194 -7.34 -1.96 -33.69
N LYS A 195 -6.53 -1.90 -32.64
CA LYS A 195 -6.98 -1.49 -31.31
C LYS A 195 -7.48 -0.05 -31.24
N LEU A 196 -6.79 0.85 -31.91
CA LEU A 196 -7.12 2.29 -31.86
C LEU A 196 -8.00 2.77 -33.02
N ASN A 197 -8.22 1.92 -34.02
CA ASN A 197 -8.90 2.28 -35.29
C ASN A 197 -8.36 3.59 -35.88
N MET A 198 -7.03 3.73 -35.88
CA MET A 198 -6.35 4.96 -36.28
C MET A 198 -5.87 4.84 -37.75
N ASN A 199 -5.97 5.92 -38.51
CA ASN A 199 -5.43 5.99 -39.87
C ASN A 199 -3.90 5.75 -39.84
N GLU A 200 -3.38 4.98 -40.80
CA GLU A 200 -1.99 4.58 -40.90
C GLU A 200 -1.01 5.76 -40.83
N ASN A 201 -1.24 6.80 -41.64
CA ASN A 201 -0.37 7.97 -41.68
C ASN A 201 -0.33 8.70 -40.33
N LYS A 202 -1.50 8.79 -39.69
CA LYS A 202 -1.61 9.40 -38.36
C LYS A 202 -0.89 8.57 -37.31
N GLN A 203 -1.05 7.24 -37.35
CA GLN A 203 -0.39 6.34 -36.42
C GLN A 203 1.14 6.41 -36.54
N ARG A 204 1.67 6.45 -37.78
CA ARG A 204 3.11 6.63 -38.02
C ARG A 204 3.60 7.97 -37.43
N SER A 205 2.91 9.07 -37.73
CA SER A 205 3.29 10.38 -37.21
C SER A 205 3.30 10.44 -35.67
N VAL A 206 2.32 9.78 -35.02
CA VAL A 206 2.28 9.68 -33.55
C VAL A 206 3.43 8.85 -33.00
N LEU A 207 3.70 7.69 -33.59
CA LEU A 207 4.82 6.83 -33.18
C LEU A 207 6.16 7.54 -33.39
N ASP A 208 6.37 8.18 -34.53
CA ASP A 208 7.60 8.95 -34.80
C ASP A 208 7.84 10.05 -33.75
N SER A 209 6.77 10.77 -33.37
CA SER A 209 6.82 11.78 -32.31
C SER A 209 7.20 11.18 -30.95
N LEU A 210 6.59 10.06 -30.57
CA LEU A 210 6.87 9.38 -29.30
C LEU A 210 8.26 8.74 -29.25
N ILE A 211 8.71 8.20 -30.39
CA ILE A 211 10.08 7.65 -30.52
C ILE A 211 11.11 8.76 -30.45
N ALA A 212 10.90 9.88 -31.14
CA ALA A 212 11.78 11.05 -31.08
C ALA A 212 11.87 11.62 -29.65
N ALA A 213 10.77 11.60 -28.91
CA ALA A 213 10.73 11.98 -27.50
C ALA A 213 11.30 10.90 -26.56
N LYS A 214 11.70 9.74 -27.08
CA LYS A 214 12.20 8.57 -26.33
C LYS A 214 11.20 7.97 -25.34
N VAL A 215 9.92 8.29 -25.46
CA VAL A 215 8.83 7.72 -24.64
C VAL A 215 8.50 6.30 -25.08
N VAL A 216 8.53 6.06 -26.39
CA VAL A 216 8.32 4.75 -27.01
C VAL A 216 9.62 4.27 -27.64
N ILE A 217 9.86 2.98 -27.57
CA ILE A 217 10.99 2.28 -28.21
C ILE A 217 10.44 1.34 -29.25
N GLU A 218 11.00 1.38 -30.46
CA GLU A 218 10.77 0.40 -31.50
C GLU A 218 11.81 -0.72 -31.38
N LYS A 219 11.37 -1.97 -31.45
CA LYS A 219 12.21 -3.17 -31.42
C LYS A 219 11.89 -4.09 -32.59
N GLU A 220 12.88 -4.83 -33.05
CA GLU A 220 12.63 -5.95 -33.93
C GLU A 220 11.87 -7.05 -33.18
N SER A 221 10.76 -7.47 -33.75
CA SER A 221 9.96 -8.56 -33.15
C SER A 221 10.76 -9.86 -33.13
N LYS A 222 10.65 -10.59 -32.03
CA LYS A 222 11.14 -11.97 -31.93
C LYS A 222 10.42 -12.93 -32.90
N HIS A 223 9.25 -12.52 -33.36
CA HIS A 223 8.43 -13.27 -34.32
C HIS A 223 8.66 -12.70 -35.73
N LYS A 224 9.33 -13.46 -36.58
CA LYS A 224 9.79 -13.07 -37.93
C LYS A 224 8.70 -12.51 -38.87
N TYR A 225 7.43 -12.69 -38.53
CA TYR A 225 6.28 -12.25 -39.33
C TYR A 225 5.62 -10.95 -38.85
N LEU A 226 6.00 -10.43 -37.67
CA LEU A 226 5.33 -9.27 -37.04
C LEU A 226 6.04 -7.91 -37.32
N GLY A 227 7.21 -7.92 -37.96
CA GLY A 227 7.98 -6.71 -38.21
C GLY A 227 8.48 -6.08 -36.91
N SER A 228 8.35 -4.77 -36.78
CA SER A 228 8.71 -4.05 -35.55
C SER A 228 7.58 -4.10 -34.53
N THR A 229 7.97 -4.15 -33.24
CA THR A 229 7.08 -3.97 -32.10
C THR A 229 7.45 -2.73 -31.31
N TYR A 230 6.48 -2.21 -30.56
CA TYR A 230 6.61 -0.98 -29.79
C TYR A 230 6.38 -1.26 -28.31
N GLU A 231 7.24 -0.68 -27.47
CA GLU A 231 7.12 -0.72 -26.03
C GLU A 231 7.32 0.66 -25.42
N ILE A 232 6.80 0.88 -24.22
CA ILE A 232 7.15 2.08 -23.46
C ILE A 232 8.57 1.93 -22.93
N ASN A 233 9.38 2.98 -23.11
CA ASN A 233 10.70 3.05 -22.50
C ASN A 233 10.57 2.86 -20.98
N SER A 234 11.33 1.93 -20.42
CA SER A 234 11.27 1.53 -19.01
C SER A 234 11.38 2.71 -18.04
N MET A 235 12.13 3.77 -18.41
CA MET A 235 12.24 5.01 -17.64
C MET A 235 10.89 5.70 -17.43
N TYR A 236 10.00 5.65 -18.40
CA TYR A 236 8.71 6.35 -18.38
C TYR A 236 7.52 5.43 -18.01
N HIS A 237 7.72 4.12 -18.03
CA HIS A 237 6.62 3.16 -17.86
C HIS A 237 5.87 3.38 -16.54
N SER A 238 6.57 3.34 -15.42
CA SER A 238 5.97 3.54 -14.09
C SER A 238 5.36 4.94 -13.94
N CYS A 239 6.03 5.96 -14.47
CA CYS A 239 5.53 7.34 -14.43
C CYS A 239 4.21 7.48 -15.21
N LEU A 240 4.12 6.88 -16.39
CA LEU A 240 2.89 6.88 -17.20
C LEU A 240 1.76 6.12 -16.52
N CYS A 241 2.03 4.97 -15.93
CA CYS A 241 1.03 4.21 -15.18
C CYS A 241 0.48 5.02 -14.00
N ILE A 242 1.35 5.68 -13.22
CA ILE A 242 0.94 6.53 -12.09
C ILE A 242 0.15 7.74 -12.58
N LEU A 243 0.60 8.40 -13.66
CA LEU A 243 -0.10 9.55 -14.26
C LEU A 243 -1.52 9.16 -14.71
N ILE A 244 -1.66 8.06 -15.43
CA ILE A 244 -2.96 7.56 -15.91
C ILE A 244 -3.87 7.21 -14.71
N ALA A 245 -3.33 6.52 -13.69
CA ALA A 245 -4.07 6.19 -12.49
C ALA A 245 -4.55 7.45 -11.74
N THR A 246 -3.69 8.47 -11.64
CA THR A 246 -4.04 9.75 -11.01
C THR A 246 -5.11 10.50 -11.78
N ILE A 247 -5.03 10.53 -13.12
CA ILE A 247 -6.05 11.16 -13.99
C ILE A 247 -7.38 10.42 -13.85
N GLU A 248 -7.36 9.10 -13.84
CA GLU A 248 -8.58 8.30 -13.65
C GLU A 248 -9.21 8.56 -12.28
N MET A 249 -8.40 8.69 -11.23
CA MET A 249 -8.87 9.07 -9.90
C MET A 249 -9.53 10.44 -9.89
N LEU A 250 -8.93 11.45 -10.53
CA LEU A 250 -9.49 12.80 -10.64
C LEU A 250 -10.83 12.80 -11.39
N LYS A 251 -10.95 11.98 -12.43
CA LYS A 251 -12.18 11.83 -13.18
C LYS A 251 -13.35 11.30 -12.33
N TYR A 252 -13.10 10.29 -11.49
CA TYR A 252 -14.10 9.74 -10.58
C TYR A 252 -14.41 10.68 -9.42
N GLY A 253 -13.42 11.34 -8.86
CA GLY A 253 -13.61 12.27 -7.77
C GLY A 253 -14.40 13.53 -8.12
N LEU A 254 -14.42 13.92 -9.38
CA LEU A 254 -15.24 15.04 -9.86
C LEU A 254 -16.72 14.65 -10.02
N THR A 255 -17.04 13.36 -10.10
CA THR A 255 -18.41 12.87 -10.34
C THR A 255 -19.11 12.33 -9.10
N ASP A 256 -18.38 11.68 -8.17
CA ASP A 256 -18.98 10.86 -7.11
C ASP A 256 -18.64 11.30 -5.67
N GLY A 257 -18.06 12.48 -5.50
CA GLY A 257 -17.73 13.03 -4.18
C GLY A 257 -16.61 12.24 -3.48
N ILE A 258 -15.37 12.71 -3.62
CA ILE A 258 -14.24 12.17 -2.86
C ILE A 258 -14.46 12.50 -1.40
N SER A 259 -14.42 11.50 -0.51
CA SER A 259 -14.20 11.73 0.92
C SER A 259 -12.77 12.22 1.10
N CYS A 260 -12.57 13.53 1.07
CA CYS A 260 -11.28 14.17 1.29
C CYS A 260 -11.15 14.61 2.75
N CYS A 261 -10.24 13.98 3.49
CA CYS A 261 -9.67 14.62 4.67
C CYS A 261 -8.59 15.60 4.16
N MET A 262 -8.98 16.83 3.83
CA MET A 262 -8.01 17.85 3.41
C MET A 262 -7.45 18.59 4.63
N GLY A 263 -6.19 18.30 4.96
CA GLY A 263 -5.34 19.30 5.60
C GLY A 263 -4.41 19.84 4.51
N PHE A 264 -4.44 21.13 4.24
CA PHE A 264 -3.45 21.73 3.34
C PHE A 264 -2.14 21.86 4.13
N GLY A 265 -1.11 21.07 3.74
CA GLY A 265 0.25 21.24 4.23
C GLY A 265 1.06 22.07 3.26
N ASP A 266 1.86 22.98 3.77
CA ASP A 266 2.90 23.64 2.98
C ASP A 266 4.01 22.63 2.70
N TYR A 267 4.15 22.22 1.44
CA TYR A 267 5.25 21.34 1.02
C TYR A 267 6.46 22.19 0.65
N PRO A 268 7.64 21.95 1.25
CA PRO A 268 8.84 22.75 1.00
C PRO A 268 9.51 22.36 -0.32
N ILE A 269 8.88 22.71 -1.44
CA ILE A 269 9.51 22.61 -2.75
C ILE A 269 10.51 23.76 -2.86
N GLN A 270 11.79 23.44 -3.02
CA GLN A 270 12.82 24.45 -3.18
C GLN A 270 12.88 24.88 -4.65
N PHE A 271 12.53 26.11 -4.91
CA PHE A 271 12.80 26.76 -6.19
C PHE A 271 14.14 27.47 -6.04
N ASP A 272 15.18 26.96 -6.70
CA ASP A 272 16.46 27.65 -6.80
C ASP A 272 16.22 29.01 -7.47
N LYS A 273 16.77 30.06 -6.84
CA LYS A 273 16.68 31.44 -7.32
C LYS A 273 17.60 31.67 -8.50
#